data_cc47d4fbec91cf884f6cebdc89ffe541
#
_entry.id   cc47d4fbec91cf884f6cebdc89ffe541
#
_cell.length_a   1.000
_cell.length_b   1.000
_cell.length_c   1.000
_cell.angle_alpha   90.00
_cell.angle_beta   90.00
_cell.angle_gamma   90.00
#
_symmetry.space_group_name_H-M   'P 1'
#
loop_
_entity.id
_entity.type
_entity.pdbx_description
1 polymer ?
#
loop_
_entity_poly.entity_id
_entity_poly.type
_entity_poly.pdbx_seq_one_letter_code
_entity_poly.pdbx_strand_id
1 'polypeptide(L)'
;MRRNWVATHIPYAIDNGVVKTEGVHYKVTGTFLGGLLGMSPYATPFSITSRLIGAWDEDIGNEPAVKTGKLLEDRIIDYAIAKHSDIGTIFKAEEIFAKREGHHKDWVSDFEDDVFAGHVDGIVSKDGKDYILEVKTARDATAWLNGPPQHYLLQTMLYNHFITKQDKVYFLLGLVGTEHYNNPNSWIANPNNCFLFEVPIDREKENEYIERARAIYKETVAKGISTTATDSPIDQTILTYLKDTSGTMDDLHKLIEEYGVIRTANKQYEDANRENVKKEDELKERIKTVMVQWGIVKDGPVSIRQSERKSFDFAKADVEGFDYANYLTKTTVNTLNYKEDKKCN
;
A
#
# COMPACT_ATOMS: atom_id res chain seq x y z
N MET A 1 9.97 -4.04 3.17
CA MET A 1 8.50 -3.92 3.10
C MET A 1 8.07 -4.52 1.77
N ARG A 2 7.22 -5.54 1.76
CA ARG A 2 6.59 -6.00 0.51
C ARG A 2 5.48 -5.00 0.20
N ARG A 3 5.67 -4.18 -0.83
CA ARG A 3 4.61 -3.34 -1.36
C ARG A 3 3.56 -4.25 -1.98
N ASN A 4 2.29 -4.00 -1.71
CA ASN A 4 1.18 -4.74 -2.31
C ASN A 4 1.00 -4.24 -3.75
N TRP A 5 1.70 -4.85 -4.69
CA TRP A 5 1.57 -4.53 -6.10
C TRP A 5 0.37 -5.26 -6.66
N VAL A 6 -0.43 -4.54 -7.41
CA VAL A 6 -1.60 -5.06 -8.09
C VAL A 6 -1.21 -5.32 -9.54
N ALA A 7 -1.37 -6.56 -9.99
CA ALA A 7 -1.20 -6.90 -11.39
C ALA A 7 -2.24 -6.15 -12.22
N THR A 8 -1.79 -5.36 -13.17
CA THR A 8 -2.66 -4.80 -14.19
C THR A 8 -2.82 -5.86 -15.28
N HIS A 9 -4.02 -6.00 -15.83
CA HIS A 9 -4.26 -6.96 -16.90
C HIS A 9 -3.85 -6.43 -18.28
N ILE A 10 -3.05 -5.37 -18.32
CA ILE A 10 -2.57 -4.76 -19.55
C ILE A 10 -1.29 -5.48 -19.99
N PRO A 11 -1.24 -6.08 -21.20
CA PRO A 11 -0.01 -6.68 -21.71
C PRO A 11 1.11 -5.64 -21.85
N TYR A 12 2.31 -6.00 -21.47
CA TYR A 12 3.48 -5.14 -21.61
C TYR A 12 4.71 -5.91 -22.09
N ALA A 13 5.63 -5.19 -22.70
CA ALA A 13 6.96 -5.68 -23.08
C ALA A 13 8.04 -4.83 -22.41
N ILE A 14 9.22 -5.43 -22.17
CA ILE A 14 10.37 -4.75 -21.61
C ILE A 14 11.54 -4.83 -22.59
N ASP A 15 12.05 -3.68 -22.97
CA ASP A 15 13.18 -3.58 -23.89
C ASP A 15 14.19 -2.55 -23.37
N ASN A 16 15.42 -2.97 -23.08
CA ASN A 16 16.51 -2.12 -22.58
C ASN A 16 16.11 -1.24 -21.37
N GLY A 17 15.34 -1.79 -20.44
CA GLY A 17 14.88 -1.07 -19.25
C GLY A 17 13.73 -0.08 -19.50
N VAL A 18 13.12 -0.10 -20.69
CA VAL A 18 11.91 0.65 -21.04
C VAL A 18 10.75 -0.32 -21.08
N VAL A 19 9.65 0.01 -20.40
CA VAL A 19 8.39 -0.73 -20.45
C VAL A 19 7.51 -0.14 -21.55
N LYS A 20 6.87 -1.01 -22.33
CA LYS A 20 5.93 -0.63 -23.41
C LYS A 20 4.60 -1.32 -23.19
N THR A 21 3.50 -0.60 -23.34
CA THR A 21 2.13 -1.14 -23.27
C THR A 21 1.31 -0.70 -24.47
N GLU A 22 0.29 -1.48 -24.78
CA GLU A 22 -0.77 -1.10 -25.72
C GLU A 22 -2.05 -0.94 -24.90
N GLY A 23 -2.35 0.25 -24.42
CA GLY A 23 -3.50 0.38 -23.55
C GLY A 23 -3.87 1.80 -23.16
N VAL A 24 -4.65 1.93 -22.10
CA VAL A 24 -5.13 3.19 -21.55
C VAL A 24 -3.98 3.91 -20.87
N HIS A 25 -3.84 5.19 -21.15
CA HIS A 25 -2.87 6.07 -20.48
C HIS A 25 -3.57 6.89 -19.40
N TYR A 26 -3.02 6.84 -18.18
CA TYR A 26 -3.56 7.59 -17.05
C TYR A 26 -2.96 9.00 -17.01
N LYS A 27 -3.75 9.95 -16.51
CA LYS A 27 -3.29 11.34 -16.33
C LYS A 27 -2.34 11.48 -15.14
N VAL A 28 -1.45 12.46 -15.21
CA VAL A 28 -0.55 12.85 -14.11
C VAL A 28 -1.38 13.56 -13.04
N THR A 29 -1.44 13.00 -11.86
CA THR A 29 -2.03 13.66 -10.69
C THR A 29 -0.96 14.40 -9.88
N GLY A 30 -1.40 15.27 -8.96
CA GLY A 30 -0.48 16.00 -8.08
C GLY A 30 0.48 15.09 -7.33
N THR A 31 0.01 13.93 -6.86
CA THR A 31 0.84 12.93 -6.17
C THR A 31 1.96 12.37 -7.07
N PHE A 32 1.73 12.28 -8.38
CA PHE A 32 2.70 11.76 -9.33
C PHE A 32 3.69 12.80 -9.84
N LEU A 33 3.36 14.10 -9.78
CA LEU A 33 4.18 15.15 -10.37
C LEU A 33 5.61 15.16 -9.82
N GLY A 34 5.77 15.05 -8.50
CA GLY A 34 7.08 15.01 -7.87
C GLY A 34 7.95 13.84 -8.34
N GLY A 35 7.35 12.65 -8.47
CA GLY A 35 8.04 11.45 -8.98
C GLY A 35 8.38 11.57 -10.47
N LEU A 36 7.45 12.06 -11.29
CA LEU A 36 7.65 12.28 -12.72
C LEU A 36 8.80 13.23 -13.01
N LEU A 37 8.97 14.25 -12.17
CA LEU A 37 10.06 15.23 -12.29
C LEU A 37 11.37 14.77 -11.63
N GLY A 38 11.41 13.60 -10.97
CA GLY A 38 12.57 13.11 -10.24
C GLY A 38 12.86 13.87 -8.94
N MET A 39 11.83 14.50 -8.35
CA MET A 39 11.92 15.34 -7.16
C MET A 39 11.19 14.72 -5.95
N SER A 40 10.83 13.45 -6.02
CA SER A 40 10.24 12.68 -4.93
C SER A 40 11.23 11.68 -4.35
N PRO A 41 11.35 11.53 -3.02
CA PRO A 41 12.15 10.47 -2.43
C PRO A 41 11.49 9.08 -2.53
N TYR A 42 10.23 9.02 -2.94
CA TYR A 42 9.42 7.79 -2.93
C TYR A 42 9.16 7.22 -4.32
N ALA A 43 9.43 7.99 -5.38
CA ALA A 43 9.13 7.61 -6.75
C ALA A 43 10.13 8.23 -7.71
N THR A 44 10.34 7.58 -8.85
CA THR A 44 11.23 7.99 -9.93
C THR A 44 10.42 8.27 -11.21
N PRO A 45 10.99 8.94 -12.22
CA PRO A 45 10.32 9.08 -13.51
C PRO A 45 9.92 7.73 -14.12
N PHE A 46 10.78 6.70 -14.00
CA PHE A 46 10.47 5.34 -14.48
C PHE A 46 9.28 4.74 -13.73
N SER A 47 9.28 4.81 -12.39
CA SER A 47 8.21 4.26 -11.58
C SER A 47 6.86 4.92 -11.91
N ILE A 48 6.83 6.23 -12.12
CA ILE A 48 5.61 6.95 -12.46
C ILE A 48 5.17 6.68 -13.90
N THR A 49 6.07 6.78 -14.87
CA THR A 49 5.69 6.58 -16.29
C THR A 49 5.23 5.14 -16.56
N SER A 50 5.90 4.14 -15.99
CA SER A 50 5.49 2.74 -16.12
C SER A 50 4.13 2.46 -15.44
N ARG A 51 3.80 3.18 -14.37
CA ARG A 51 2.48 3.13 -13.73
C ARG A 51 1.41 3.82 -14.58
N LEU A 52 1.72 5.00 -15.14
CA LEU A 52 0.78 5.77 -15.98
C LEU A 52 0.42 5.07 -17.30
N ILE A 53 1.30 4.23 -17.83
CA ILE A 53 0.98 3.36 -18.98
C ILE A 53 0.30 2.06 -18.57
N GLY A 54 -0.01 1.86 -17.29
CA GLY A 54 -0.76 0.72 -16.79
C GLY A 54 0.04 -0.57 -16.65
N ALA A 55 1.37 -0.54 -16.68
CA ALA A 55 2.18 -1.76 -16.54
C ALA A 55 2.14 -2.35 -15.12
N TRP A 56 1.96 -1.52 -14.10
CA TRP A 56 1.84 -1.92 -12.70
C TRP A 56 1.06 -0.88 -11.91
N ASP A 57 0.60 -1.27 -10.74
CA ASP A 57 -0.01 -0.36 -9.76
C ASP A 57 0.39 -0.76 -8.34
N GLU A 58 0.18 0.12 -7.38
CA GLU A 58 0.49 -0.08 -5.98
C GLU A 58 -0.76 0.14 -5.12
N ASP A 59 -1.19 -0.90 -4.43
CA ASP A 59 -2.27 -0.77 -3.44
C ASP A 59 -1.70 -0.22 -2.11
N ILE A 60 -1.56 1.11 -2.06
CA ILE A 60 -1.21 1.83 -0.83
C ILE A 60 -2.44 2.15 0.02
N GLY A 61 -3.63 1.98 -0.50
CA GLY A 61 -4.88 2.33 0.18
C GLY A 61 -5.08 1.55 1.49
N ASN A 62 -4.44 0.39 1.61
CA ASN A 62 -4.48 -0.46 2.80
C ASN A 62 -3.37 -0.16 3.82
N GLU A 63 -2.40 0.68 3.49
CA GLU A 63 -1.34 1.07 4.44
C GLU A 63 -1.94 1.84 5.62
N PRO A 64 -1.61 1.48 6.88
CA PRO A 64 -2.22 2.10 8.06
C PRO A 64 -2.09 3.62 8.10
N ALA A 65 -0.94 4.16 7.69
CA ALA A 65 -0.72 5.59 7.63
C ALA A 65 -1.63 6.31 6.64
N VAL A 66 -1.84 5.71 5.45
CA VAL A 66 -2.71 6.27 4.40
C VAL A 66 -4.18 6.22 4.83
N LYS A 67 -4.63 5.09 5.39
CA LYS A 67 -5.99 4.98 5.94
C LYS A 67 -6.25 5.99 7.03
N THR A 68 -5.31 6.11 7.96
CA THR A 68 -5.42 7.07 9.07
C THR A 68 -5.43 8.50 8.55
N GLY A 69 -4.55 8.84 7.60
CA GLY A 69 -4.54 10.15 6.97
C GLY A 69 -5.90 10.54 6.40
N LYS A 70 -6.50 9.66 5.58
CA LYS A 70 -7.83 9.88 4.99
C LYS A 70 -8.94 10.06 6.03
N LEU A 71 -8.89 9.29 7.14
CA LEU A 71 -9.89 9.39 8.21
C LEU A 71 -9.75 10.67 9.04
N LEU A 72 -8.55 11.24 9.11
CA LEU A 72 -8.28 12.43 9.91
C LEU A 72 -8.35 13.74 9.13
N GLU A 73 -8.34 13.70 7.81
CA GLU A 73 -8.36 14.87 6.92
C GLU A 73 -9.48 15.85 7.28
N ASP A 74 -10.71 15.38 7.34
CA ASP A 74 -11.85 16.21 7.74
C ASP A 74 -11.68 16.86 9.12
N ARG A 75 -11.13 16.12 10.09
CA ARG A 75 -10.92 16.63 11.46
C ARG A 75 -9.84 17.71 11.52
N ILE A 76 -8.82 17.59 10.68
CA ILE A 76 -7.74 18.57 10.55
C ILE A 76 -8.33 19.86 9.94
N ILE A 77 -9.16 19.75 8.90
CA ILE A 77 -9.84 20.89 8.28
C ILE A 77 -10.82 21.53 9.27
N ASP A 78 -11.64 20.75 9.97
CA ASP A 78 -12.60 21.28 10.97
C ASP A 78 -11.88 22.04 12.10
N TYR A 79 -10.71 21.53 12.53
CA TYR A 79 -9.89 22.26 13.48
C TYR A 79 -9.38 23.59 12.92
N ALA A 80 -8.92 23.59 11.66
CA ALA A 80 -8.44 24.81 11.00
C ALA A 80 -9.57 25.85 10.84
N ILE A 81 -10.77 25.44 10.45
CA ILE A 81 -11.96 26.30 10.39
C ILE A 81 -12.23 26.97 11.74
N ALA A 82 -12.11 26.22 12.83
CA ALA A 82 -12.35 26.72 14.17
C ALA A 82 -11.24 27.66 14.71
N LYS A 83 -10.00 27.55 14.20
CA LYS A 83 -8.82 28.21 14.79
C LYS A 83 -8.16 29.25 13.90
N HIS A 84 -8.32 29.17 12.59
CA HIS A 84 -7.59 30.00 11.63
C HIS A 84 -8.52 30.88 10.75
N SER A 85 -9.50 31.53 11.39
CA SER A 85 -10.40 32.47 10.68
C SER A 85 -9.68 33.70 10.10
N ASP A 86 -8.47 33.98 10.55
CA ASP A 86 -7.61 35.07 10.10
C ASP A 86 -7.09 34.90 8.67
N ILE A 87 -6.95 33.66 8.19
CA ILE A 87 -6.50 33.38 6.81
C ILE A 87 -7.63 33.53 5.78
N GLY A 88 -8.89 33.54 6.19
CA GLY A 88 -10.07 33.60 5.33
C GLY A 88 -11.09 32.51 5.68
N THR A 89 -12.06 32.29 4.80
CA THR A 89 -13.04 31.23 4.95
C THR A 89 -12.49 29.95 4.33
N ILE A 90 -12.40 28.88 5.12
CA ILE A 90 -11.97 27.56 4.66
C ILE A 90 -13.21 26.78 4.23
N PHE A 91 -13.15 26.20 3.04
CA PHE A 91 -14.15 25.31 2.48
C PHE A 91 -13.50 23.93 2.21
N LYS A 92 -14.17 22.86 2.59
CA LYS A 92 -13.82 21.53 2.14
C LYS A 92 -14.11 21.40 0.66
N ALA A 93 -13.34 20.60 -0.03
CA ALA A 93 -13.50 20.39 -1.46
C ALA A 93 -14.93 19.99 -1.84
N GLU A 94 -15.53 19.05 -1.10
CA GLU A 94 -16.89 18.58 -1.33
C GLU A 94 -17.94 19.71 -1.26
N GLU A 95 -17.76 20.71 -0.40
CA GLU A 95 -18.69 21.83 -0.25
C GLU A 95 -18.67 22.77 -1.45
N ILE A 96 -17.51 23.00 -2.05
CA ILE A 96 -17.36 23.89 -3.20
C ILE A 96 -17.98 23.27 -4.43
N PHE A 97 -17.80 21.99 -4.59
CA PHE A 97 -18.08 21.30 -5.83
C PHE A 97 -19.47 20.65 -5.84
N ALA A 98 -20.05 20.32 -4.70
CA ALA A 98 -21.46 19.97 -4.59
C ALA A 98 -22.40 21.10 -5.10
N LYS A 99 -21.91 22.34 -5.14
CA LYS A 99 -22.67 23.51 -5.64
C LYS A 99 -22.58 23.71 -7.15
N ARG A 100 -21.67 23.02 -7.86
CA ARG A 100 -21.58 23.05 -9.32
C ARG A 100 -22.48 21.97 -9.90
N GLU A 101 -23.64 22.35 -10.47
CA GLU A 101 -24.55 21.42 -11.12
C GLU A 101 -23.82 20.58 -12.18
N GLY A 102 -23.95 19.23 -12.07
CA GLY A 102 -23.46 18.27 -13.07
C GLY A 102 -22.08 17.70 -12.84
N HIS A 103 -21.35 18.12 -11.82
CA HIS A 103 -20.06 17.49 -11.50
C HIS A 103 -20.24 16.36 -10.51
N HIS A 104 -19.94 15.14 -10.95
CA HIS A 104 -19.69 14.02 -10.07
C HIS A 104 -18.44 14.28 -9.21
N LYS A 105 -18.28 13.55 -8.09
CA LYS A 105 -17.12 13.61 -7.17
C LYS A 105 -15.74 13.44 -7.83
N ASP A 106 -15.69 13.27 -9.14
CA ASP A 106 -14.48 13.01 -9.91
C ASP A 106 -13.94 14.30 -10.53
N TRP A 107 -13.03 14.93 -9.80
CA TRP A 107 -12.35 16.19 -10.16
C TRP A 107 -11.39 16.07 -11.34
N VAL A 108 -11.09 14.84 -11.78
CA VAL A 108 -10.19 14.52 -12.88
C VAL A 108 -10.60 15.21 -14.17
N SER A 109 -11.90 15.50 -14.32
CA SER A 109 -12.46 16.19 -15.47
C SER A 109 -12.40 17.71 -15.40
N ASP A 110 -12.15 18.29 -14.22
CA ASP A 110 -12.27 19.75 -14.04
C ASP A 110 -11.06 20.55 -14.55
N PHE A 111 -9.92 19.87 -14.84
CA PHE A 111 -8.77 20.57 -15.40
C PHE A 111 -8.91 20.89 -16.89
N GLU A 112 -9.84 20.25 -17.58
CA GLU A 112 -9.99 20.32 -19.07
C GLU A 112 -8.65 20.11 -19.80
N ASP A 113 -7.80 19.25 -19.26
CA ASP A 113 -6.43 18.98 -19.71
C ASP A 113 -6.23 17.50 -20.00
N ASP A 114 -5.58 17.17 -21.12
CA ASP A 114 -5.37 15.78 -21.55
C ASP A 114 -4.28 15.06 -20.75
N VAL A 115 -3.41 15.82 -20.09
CA VAL A 115 -2.22 15.29 -19.38
C VAL A 115 -2.43 15.23 -17.87
N PHE A 116 -3.08 16.26 -17.31
CA PHE A 116 -3.15 16.46 -15.87
C PHE A 116 -4.55 16.24 -15.30
N ALA A 117 -4.56 15.81 -14.03
CA ALA A 117 -5.76 15.64 -13.24
C ALA A 117 -5.43 15.82 -11.75
N GLY A 118 -6.45 15.97 -10.90
CA GLY A 118 -6.20 16.03 -9.46
C GLY A 118 -7.42 16.32 -8.62
N HIS A 119 -7.22 16.14 -7.33
CA HIS A 119 -8.18 16.44 -6.28
C HIS A 119 -7.53 17.39 -5.28
N VAL A 120 -8.23 18.43 -4.87
CA VAL A 120 -7.82 19.30 -3.78
C VAL A 120 -8.55 18.90 -2.50
N ASP A 121 -7.91 19.08 -1.36
CA ASP A 121 -8.53 18.75 -0.07
C ASP A 121 -9.45 19.90 0.40
N GLY A 122 -9.14 21.14 -0.01
CA GLY A 122 -9.95 22.30 0.31
C GLY A 122 -9.51 23.58 -0.39
N ILE A 123 -10.25 24.66 -0.11
CA ILE A 123 -9.98 26.00 -0.60
C ILE A 123 -10.06 27.00 0.56
N VAL A 124 -9.15 27.96 0.57
CA VAL A 124 -9.24 29.15 1.43
C VAL A 124 -9.71 30.31 0.58
N SER A 125 -10.86 30.92 0.92
CA SER A 125 -11.38 32.08 0.24
C SER A 125 -11.14 33.34 1.09
N LYS A 126 -10.40 34.32 0.54
CA LYS A 126 -10.08 35.58 1.21
C LYS A 126 -10.06 36.72 0.22
N ASP A 127 -10.74 37.80 0.52
CA ASP A 127 -10.77 39.02 -0.28
C ASP A 127 -11.13 38.78 -1.77
N GLY A 128 -12.06 37.85 -2.00
CA GLY A 128 -12.51 37.48 -3.34
C GLY A 128 -11.52 36.62 -4.15
N LYS A 129 -10.49 36.10 -3.51
CA LYS A 129 -9.52 35.16 -4.08
C LYS A 129 -9.62 33.84 -3.41
N ASP A 130 -9.45 32.78 -4.20
CA ASP A 130 -9.43 31.41 -3.73
C ASP A 130 -7.99 30.85 -3.81
N TYR A 131 -7.57 30.16 -2.76
CA TYR A 131 -6.24 29.56 -2.61
C TYR A 131 -6.36 28.08 -2.34
N ILE A 132 -5.46 27.29 -2.88
CA ILE A 132 -5.40 25.84 -2.61
C ILE A 132 -5.12 25.60 -1.12
N LEU A 133 -5.86 24.67 -0.52
CA LEU A 133 -5.60 24.10 0.78
C LEU A 133 -5.31 22.61 0.61
N GLU A 134 -4.17 22.18 1.09
CA GLU A 134 -3.73 20.76 1.07
C GLU A 134 -3.53 20.26 2.49
N VAL A 135 -3.99 19.04 2.77
CA VAL A 135 -3.87 18.39 4.08
C VAL A 135 -2.84 17.29 4.01
N LYS A 136 -1.92 17.28 4.96
CA LYS A 136 -0.95 16.20 5.09
C LYS A 136 -0.91 15.70 6.52
N THR A 137 -0.70 14.39 6.67
CA THR A 137 -0.37 13.80 7.96
C THR A 137 1.08 13.31 7.96
N ALA A 138 1.76 13.50 9.08
CA ALA A 138 3.11 13.01 9.28
C ALA A 138 3.26 12.46 10.70
N ARG A 139 4.21 11.53 10.90
CA ARG A 139 4.50 11.00 12.22
C ARG A 139 5.22 12.02 13.11
N ASP A 140 6.05 12.84 12.50
CA ASP A 140 6.79 13.92 13.17
C ASP A 140 6.95 15.13 12.23
N ALA A 141 7.35 16.26 12.78
CA ALA A 141 7.50 17.52 12.06
C ALA A 141 8.87 17.69 11.38
N THR A 142 9.79 16.74 11.48
CA THR A 142 11.19 16.92 11.05
C THR A 142 11.31 17.35 9.58
N ALA A 143 10.55 16.71 8.70
CA ALA A 143 10.57 17.04 7.27
C ALA A 143 9.90 18.40 6.94
N TRP A 144 9.22 19.01 7.91
CA TRP A 144 8.46 20.26 7.76
C TRP A 144 9.11 21.47 8.41
N LEU A 145 10.28 21.32 9.03
CA LEU A 145 10.98 22.41 9.72
C LEU A 145 11.28 23.63 8.82
N ASN A 146 11.47 23.40 7.54
CA ASN A 146 11.70 24.45 6.54
C ASN A 146 10.52 24.64 5.57
N GLY A 147 9.31 24.29 6.01
CA GLY A 147 8.10 24.29 5.17
C GLY A 147 7.80 22.91 4.59
N PRO A 148 6.78 22.78 3.70
CA PRO A 148 6.37 21.51 3.15
C PRO A 148 7.48 20.88 2.29
N PRO A 149 7.65 19.54 2.35
CA PRO A 149 8.53 18.82 1.44
C PRO A 149 8.23 19.13 -0.02
N GLN A 150 9.28 19.20 -0.85
CA GLN A 150 9.18 19.66 -2.24
C GLN A 150 8.15 18.88 -3.08
N HIS A 151 8.04 17.57 -2.89
CA HIS A 151 7.08 16.76 -3.64
C HIS A 151 5.61 17.09 -3.28
N TYR A 152 5.32 17.56 -2.06
CA TYR A 152 3.99 18.08 -1.70
C TYR A 152 3.76 19.47 -2.28
N LEU A 153 4.81 20.32 -2.30
CA LEU A 153 4.71 21.63 -2.94
C LEU A 153 4.41 21.51 -4.43
N LEU A 154 5.04 20.57 -5.13
CA LEU A 154 4.75 20.27 -6.54
C LEU A 154 3.29 19.84 -6.75
N GLN A 155 2.74 19.04 -5.84
CA GLN A 155 1.33 18.65 -5.88
C GLN A 155 0.42 19.89 -5.84
N THR A 156 0.65 20.80 -4.91
CA THR A 156 -0.16 22.02 -4.79
C THR A 156 0.10 23.02 -5.91
N MET A 157 1.31 23.07 -6.48
CA MET A 157 1.61 23.84 -7.68
C MET A 157 0.76 23.38 -8.87
N LEU A 158 0.59 22.08 -9.06
CA LEU A 158 -0.30 21.56 -10.10
C LEU A 158 -1.72 22.07 -9.93
N TYR A 159 -2.25 21.94 -8.72
CA TYR A 159 -3.62 22.39 -8.43
C TYR A 159 -3.76 23.90 -8.55
N ASN A 160 -2.78 24.66 -8.06
CA ASN A 160 -2.77 26.11 -8.19
C ASN A 160 -2.73 26.56 -9.65
N HIS A 161 -1.93 25.90 -10.49
CA HIS A 161 -1.81 26.19 -11.91
C HIS A 161 -3.17 26.12 -12.64
N PHE A 162 -3.94 25.07 -12.36
CA PHE A 162 -5.20 24.82 -13.06
C PHE A 162 -6.42 25.47 -12.41
N ILE A 163 -6.45 25.59 -11.07
CA ILE A 163 -7.65 25.97 -10.33
C ILE A 163 -7.61 27.45 -9.89
N THR A 164 -6.63 27.81 -9.06
CA THR A 164 -6.65 29.12 -8.37
C THR A 164 -5.73 30.16 -8.95
N LYS A 165 -4.60 29.79 -9.49
CA LYS A 165 -3.59 30.66 -10.14
C LYS A 165 -3.08 31.78 -9.25
N GLN A 166 -2.99 31.52 -7.94
CA GLN A 166 -2.57 32.52 -6.95
C GLN A 166 -1.06 32.47 -6.67
N ASP A 167 -0.60 33.46 -5.89
CA ASP A 167 0.80 33.63 -5.50
C ASP A 167 1.19 32.84 -4.24
N LYS A 168 0.25 32.12 -3.64
CA LYS A 168 0.47 31.25 -2.49
C LYS A 168 -0.54 30.13 -2.39
N VAL A 169 -0.21 29.14 -1.56
CA VAL A 169 -1.06 28.01 -1.17
C VAL A 169 -0.99 27.81 0.34
N TYR A 170 -1.94 27.07 0.88
CA TYR A 170 -1.97 26.70 2.29
C TYR A 170 -1.78 25.20 2.48
N PHE A 171 -1.06 24.82 3.53
CA PHE A 171 -0.95 23.45 4.00
C PHE A 171 -1.43 23.33 5.43
N LEU A 172 -2.19 22.28 5.69
CA LEU A 172 -2.49 21.82 7.04
C LEU A 172 -1.71 20.54 7.30
N LEU A 173 -0.88 20.55 8.33
CA LEU A 173 -0.14 19.38 8.79
C LEU A 173 -0.77 18.84 10.07
N GLY A 174 -1.22 17.58 10.05
CA GLY A 174 -1.59 16.81 11.23
C GLY A 174 -0.44 15.89 11.66
N LEU A 175 0.06 16.03 12.89
CA LEU A 175 1.01 15.07 13.45
C LEU A 175 0.24 13.89 14.06
N VAL A 176 0.52 12.69 13.54
CA VAL A 176 -0.19 11.46 13.90
C VAL A 176 0.81 10.40 14.33
N GLY A 177 0.86 10.12 15.62
CA GLY A 177 1.69 9.05 16.15
C GLY A 177 1.20 7.65 15.72
N THR A 178 2.10 6.69 15.73
CA THR A 178 1.80 5.30 15.32
C THR A 178 0.73 4.62 16.17
N GLU A 179 0.53 5.09 17.40
CA GLU A 179 -0.52 4.65 18.32
C GLU A 179 -1.93 4.90 17.77
N HIS A 180 -2.09 5.90 16.90
CA HIS A 180 -3.37 6.24 16.29
C HIS A 180 -3.69 5.42 15.04
N TYR A 181 -2.73 4.63 14.49
CA TYR A 181 -2.98 3.83 13.28
C TYR A 181 -4.01 2.72 13.50
N ASN A 182 -4.04 2.16 14.70
CA ASN A 182 -5.03 1.13 15.08
C ASN A 182 -6.33 1.73 15.62
N ASN A 183 -6.31 2.97 16.09
CA ASN A 183 -7.47 3.69 16.61
C ASN A 183 -7.45 5.16 16.22
N PRO A 184 -7.72 5.53 14.95
CA PRO A 184 -7.72 6.91 14.49
C PRO A 184 -8.70 7.82 15.25
N ASN A 185 -9.73 7.22 15.85
CA ASN A 185 -10.71 7.97 16.64
C ASN A 185 -10.14 8.54 17.95
N SER A 186 -9.03 8.00 18.45
CA SER A 186 -8.35 8.53 19.64
C SER A 186 -7.53 9.79 19.36
N TRP A 187 -7.28 10.13 18.09
CA TRP A 187 -6.57 11.34 17.72
C TRP A 187 -7.49 12.57 17.83
N ILE A 188 -7.01 13.58 18.56
CA ILE A 188 -7.74 14.83 18.78
C ILE A 188 -6.87 15.99 18.34
N ALA A 189 -7.41 16.81 17.41
CA ALA A 189 -6.73 17.98 16.91
C ALA A 189 -6.51 19.03 18.01
N ASN A 190 -5.29 19.54 18.10
CA ASN A 190 -4.91 20.56 19.08
C ASN A 190 -3.71 21.38 18.57
N PRO A 191 -3.32 22.51 19.23
CA PRO A 191 -2.22 23.38 18.77
C PRO A 191 -0.84 22.70 18.71
N ASN A 192 -0.65 21.55 19.36
CA ASN A 192 0.63 20.85 19.37
C ASN A 192 0.75 19.80 18.26
N ASN A 193 -0.36 19.49 17.59
CA ASN A 193 -0.38 18.47 16.53
C ASN A 193 -1.05 18.90 15.22
N CYS A 194 -1.56 20.15 15.15
CA CYS A 194 -2.10 20.72 13.92
C CYS A 194 -1.41 22.05 13.62
N PHE A 195 -0.82 22.15 12.44
CA PHE A 195 -0.05 23.32 12.02
C PHE A 195 -0.53 23.80 10.66
N LEU A 196 -0.58 25.13 10.51
CA LEU A 196 -0.90 25.81 9.27
C LEU A 196 0.39 26.40 8.68
N PHE A 197 0.60 26.21 7.39
CA PHE A 197 1.67 26.85 6.63
C PHE A 197 1.07 27.66 5.48
N GLU A 198 1.44 28.93 5.39
CA GLU A 198 1.23 29.75 4.19
C GLU A 198 2.52 29.68 3.37
N VAL A 199 2.43 29.24 2.13
CA VAL A 199 3.59 28.96 1.28
C VAL A 199 3.50 29.76 -0.02
N PRO A 200 4.46 30.66 -0.28
CA PRO A 200 4.48 31.41 -1.53
C PRO A 200 4.76 30.49 -2.72
N ILE A 201 4.12 30.79 -3.84
CA ILE A 201 4.31 30.10 -5.11
C ILE A 201 5.11 30.99 -6.07
N ASP A 202 6.25 30.45 -6.49
CA ASP A 202 6.99 31.00 -7.62
C ASP A 202 6.31 30.56 -8.91
N ARG A 203 5.58 31.47 -9.54
CA ARG A 203 4.77 31.20 -10.74
C ARG A 203 5.62 30.82 -11.97
N GLU A 204 6.85 31.31 -12.04
CA GLU A 204 7.77 30.95 -13.14
C GLU A 204 8.19 29.49 -13.00
N LYS A 205 8.61 29.08 -11.81
CA LYS A 205 8.95 27.68 -11.53
C LYS A 205 7.74 26.75 -11.64
N GLU A 206 6.57 27.17 -11.19
CA GLU A 206 5.35 26.40 -11.37
C GLU A 206 5.12 26.08 -12.85
N ASN A 207 5.16 27.10 -13.71
CA ASN A 207 5.01 26.93 -15.16
C ASN A 207 6.11 26.02 -15.75
N GLU A 208 7.37 26.23 -15.35
CA GLU A 208 8.48 25.39 -15.77
C GLU A 208 8.24 23.91 -15.44
N TYR A 209 7.83 23.61 -14.21
CA TYR A 209 7.58 22.23 -13.79
C TYR A 209 6.40 21.60 -14.54
N ILE A 210 5.32 22.33 -14.75
CA ILE A 210 4.16 21.86 -15.49
C ILE A 210 4.53 21.55 -16.95
N GLU A 211 5.23 22.46 -17.63
CA GLU A 211 5.65 22.25 -19.02
C GLU A 211 6.66 21.11 -19.15
N ARG A 212 7.58 20.97 -18.22
CA ARG A 212 8.52 19.86 -18.18
C ARG A 212 7.80 18.52 -17.98
N ALA A 213 6.84 18.44 -17.07
CA ALA A 213 6.04 17.23 -16.85
C ALA A 213 5.20 16.89 -18.09
N ARG A 214 4.62 17.90 -18.74
CA ARG A 214 3.88 17.74 -20.00
C ARG A 214 4.77 17.20 -21.12
N ALA A 215 6.00 17.69 -21.24
CA ALA A 215 6.96 17.19 -22.21
C ALA A 215 7.32 15.72 -21.95
N ILE A 216 7.62 15.35 -20.70
CA ILE A 216 7.88 13.95 -20.33
C ILE A 216 6.67 13.07 -20.68
N TYR A 217 5.46 13.48 -20.33
CA TYR A 217 4.25 12.73 -20.63
C TYR A 217 4.08 12.48 -22.14
N LYS A 218 4.25 13.52 -22.95
CA LYS A 218 4.12 13.43 -24.43
C LYS A 218 5.18 12.52 -25.05
N GLU A 219 6.40 12.54 -24.52
CA GLU A 219 7.49 11.72 -25.03
C GLU A 219 7.46 10.27 -24.56
N THR A 220 6.70 9.99 -23.51
CA THR A 220 6.64 8.66 -22.89
C THR A 220 5.20 8.13 -22.82
N VAL A 221 4.44 8.51 -21.84
CA VAL A 221 3.11 7.96 -21.53
C VAL A 221 2.17 8.02 -22.73
N ALA A 222 2.12 9.15 -23.43
CA ALA A 222 1.28 9.31 -24.61
C ALA A 222 1.66 8.36 -25.77
N LYS A 223 2.88 7.82 -25.74
CA LYS A 223 3.38 6.83 -26.72
C LYS A 223 3.30 5.39 -26.17
N GLY A 224 2.72 5.18 -25.00
CA GLY A 224 2.66 3.87 -24.33
C GLY A 224 4.01 3.34 -23.87
N ILE A 225 4.98 4.22 -23.59
CA ILE A 225 6.31 3.83 -23.13
C ILE A 225 6.65 4.52 -21.80
N SER A 226 7.46 3.84 -20.96
CA SER A 226 8.04 4.45 -19.78
C SER A 226 9.31 5.25 -20.13
N THR A 227 9.83 6.03 -19.18
CA THR A 227 11.25 6.40 -19.20
C THR A 227 12.11 5.16 -18.99
N THR A 228 13.42 5.25 -19.26
CA THR A 228 14.35 4.15 -18.97
C THR A 228 14.54 3.99 -17.46
N ALA A 229 14.50 2.75 -16.97
CA ALA A 229 14.84 2.42 -15.60
C ALA A 229 16.29 2.79 -15.28
N THR A 230 16.54 3.29 -14.10
CA THR A 230 17.86 3.62 -13.57
C THR A 230 18.36 2.53 -12.62
N ASP A 231 19.59 2.67 -12.09
CA ASP A 231 20.12 1.79 -11.05
C ASP A 231 19.52 2.07 -9.65
N SER A 232 18.53 2.95 -9.55
CA SER A 232 17.87 3.21 -8.28
C SER A 232 17.21 1.95 -7.73
N PRO A 233 17.23 1.72 -6.40
CA PRO A 233 16.56 0.56 -5.80
C PRO A 233 15.06 0.46 -6.14
N ILE A 234 14.39 1.61 -6.32
CA ILE A 234 12.98 1.68 -6.70
C ILE A 234 12.80 1.09 -8.10
N ASP A 235 13.55 1.59 -9.09
CA ASP A 235 13.44 1.15 -10.48
C ASP A 235 13.78 -0.33 -10.63
N GLN A 236 14.89 -0.77 -10.00
CA GLN A 236 15.33 -2.16 -10.07
C GLN A 236 14.33 -3.12 -9.44
N THR A 237 13.69 -2.70 -8.35
CA THR A 237 12.63 -3.51 -7.71
C THR A 237 11.42 -3.66 -8.63
N ILE A 238 10.96 -2.56 -9.24
CA ILE A 238 9.84 -2.58 -10.19
C ILE A 238 10.19 -3.38 -11.43
N LEU A 239 11.38 -3.16 -12.00
CA LEU A 239 11.83 -3.86 -13.19
C LEU A 239 11.93 -5.37 -12.98
N THR A 240 12.41 -5.81 -11.82
CA THR A 240 12.43 -7.23 -11.43
C THR A 240 11.02 -7.79 -11.35
N TYR A 241 10.12 -7.11 -10.64
CA TYR A 241 8.72 -7.53 -10.57
C TYR A 241 8.07 -7.67 -11.96
N LEU A 242 8.28 -6.67 -12.82
CA LEU A 242 7.72 -6.69 -14.18
C LEU A 242 8.32 -7.81 -15.03
N LYS A 243 9.61 -8.14 -14.88
CA LYS A 243 10.23 -9.28 -15.55
C LYS A 243 9.66 -10.61 -15.05
N ASP A 244 9.45 -10.74 -13.75
CA ASP A 244 8.91 -11.96 -13.15
C ASP A 244 7.42 -12.17 -13.49
N THR A 245 6.70 -11.10 -13.77
CA THR A 245 5.26 -11.13 -14.12
C THR A 245 5.01 -10.93 -15.62
N SER A 246 6.06 -10.70 -16.43
CA SER A 246 5.93 -10.63 -17.88
C SER A 246 5.66 -12.02 -18.46
N GLY A 247 4.57 -12.17 -19.18
CA GLY A 247 4.21 -13.41 -19.82
C GLY A 247 3.02 -13.19 -20.77
N THR A 248 2.98 -13.95 -21.84
CA THR A 248 1.82 -14.01 -22.70
C THR A 248 0.77 -14.96 -22.14
N MET A 249 -0.49 -14.89 -22.63
CA MET A 249 -1.51 -15.90 -22.32
C MET A 249 -1.05 -17.32 -22.67
N ASP A 250 -0.23 -17.44 -23.71
CA ASP A 250 0.35 -18.75 -24.12
C ASP A 250 1.36 -19.28 -23.11
N ASP A 251 2.17 -18.38 -22.48
CA ASP A 251 3.08 -18.77 -21.41
C ASP A 251 2.32 -19.19 -20.16
N LEU A 252 1.24 -18.49 -19.82
CA LEU A 252 0.35 -18.89 -18.72
C LEU A 252 -0.28 -20.25 -18.99
N HIS A 253 -0.76 -20.52 -20.21
CA HIS A 253 -1.33 -21.80 -20.58
C HIS A 253 -0.30 -22.94 -20.43
N LYS A 254 0.95 -22.74 -20.87
CA LYS A 254 2.04 -23.72 -20.69
C LYS A 254 2.31 -24.00 -19.22
N LEU A 255 2.40 -22.94 -18.38
CA LEU A 255 2.59 -23.10 -16.93
C LEU A 255 1.42 -23.87 -16.27
N ILE A 256 0.18 -23.60 -16.70
CA ILE A 256 -1.01 -24.34 -16.22
C ILE A 256 -0.94 -25.81 -16.63
N GLU A 257 -0.52 -26.12 -17.86
CA GLU A 257 -0.34 -27.49 -18.33
C GLU A 257 0.75 -28.22 -17.52
N GLU A 258 1.93 -27.61 -17.35
CA GLU A 258 3.01 -28.17 -16.55
C GLU A 258 2.59 -28.43 -15.10
N TYR A 259 1.92 -27.44 -14.48
CA TYR A 259 1.35 -27.62 -13.14
C TYR A 259 0.36 -28.77 -13.08
N GLY A 260 -0.51 -28.90 -14.08
CA GLY A 260 -1.49 -29.97 -14.17
C GLY A 260 -0.85 -31.35 -14.23
N VAL A 261 0.23 -31.50 -15.02
CA VAL A 261 1.00 -32.75 -15.12
C VAL A 261 1.64 -33.11 -13.78
N ILE A 262 2.35 -32.17 -13.15
CA ILE A 262 3.01 -32.39 -11.87
C ILE A 262 1.98 -32.71 -10.77
N ARG A 263 0.88 -31.99 -10.71
CA ARG A 263 -0.19 -32.21 -9.74
C ARG A 263 -0.82 -33.61 -9.88
N THR A 264 -1.04 -34.04 -11.12
CA THR A 264 -1.60 -35.37 -11.40
C THR A 264 -0.63 -36.47 -10.96
N ALA A 265 0.66 -36.31 -11.25
CA ALA A 265 1.69 -37.26 -10.83
C ALA A 265 1.80 -37.33 -9.28
N ASN A 266 1.80 -36.21 -8.60
CA ASN A 266 1.82 -36.13 -7.13
C ASN A 266 0.59 -36.79 -6.52
N LYS A 267 -0.59 -36.57 -7.08
CA LYS A 267 -1.83 -37.23 -6.60
C LYS A 267 -1.78 -38.74 -6.76
N GLN A 268 -1.29 -39.23 -7.90
CA GLN A 268 -1.10 -40.68 -8.12
C GLN A 268 -0.13 -41.30 -7.11
N TYR A 269 0.96 -40.57 -6.78
CA TYR A 269 1.92 -40.98 -5.75
C TYR A 269 1.29 -40.99 -4.35
N GLU A 270 0.52 -39.98 -3.99
CA GLU A 270 -0.21 -39.91 -2.72
C GLU A 270 -1.25 -41.04 -2.60
N ASP A 271 -2.01 -41.33 -3.65
CA ASP A 271 -2.99 -42.42 -3.68
C ASP A 271 -2.30 -43.79 -3.57
N ALA A 272 -1.17 -44.00 -4.24
CA ALA A 272 -0.38 -45.26 -4.14
C ALA A 272 0.22 -45.44 -2.75
N ASN A 273 0.57 -44.38 -2.03
CA ASN A 273 1.13 -44.47 -0.67
C ASN A 273 0.09 -44.41 0.45
N ARG A 274 -1.16 -44.19 0.16
CA ARG A 274 -2.22 -43.96 1.17
C ARG A 274 -2.37 -45.12 2.17
N GLU A 275 -2.26 -46.37 1.72
CA GLU A 275 -2.30 -47.54 2.60
C GLU A 275 -1.06 -47.62 3.50
N ASN A 276 0.11 -47.29 2.98
CA ASN A 276 1.35 -47.30 3.75
C ASN A 276 1.35 -46.20 4.83
N VAL A 277 0.89 -44.99 4.49
CA VAL A 277 0.71 -43.89 5.45
C VAL A 277 -0.27 -44.29 6.56
N LYS A 278 -1.38 -44.93 6.20
CA LYS A 278 -2.36 -45.39 7.18
C LYS A 278 -1.76 -46.47 8.13
N LYS A 279 -1.03 -47.43 7.61
CA LYS A 279 -0.33 -48.45 8.41
C LYS A 279 0.75 -47.80 9.32
N GLU A 280 1.46 -46.82 8.81
CA GLU A 280 2.46 -46.08 9.59
C GLU A 280 1.81 -45.35 10.77
N ASP A 281 0.71 -44.68 10.56
CA ASP A 281 -0.02 -43.97 11.61
C ASP A 281 -0.61 -44.95 12.65
N GLU A 282 -1.17 -46.07 12.22
CA GLU A 282 -1.67 -47.10 13.12
C GLU A 282 -0.52 -47.68 14.00
N LEU A 283 0.65 -47.92 13.42
CA LEU A 283 1.84 -48.38 14.17
C LEU A 283 2.35 -47.34 15.13
N LYS A 284 2.41 -46.06 14.71
CA LYS A 284 2.80 -44.93 15.58
C LYS A 284 1.90 -44.85 16.81
N GLU A 285 0.60 -44.86 16.62
CA GLU A 285 -0.34 -44.82 17.73
C GLU A 285 -0.24 -46.02 18.68
N ARG A 286 -0.04 -47.21 18.12
CA ARG A 286 0.14 -48.43 18.93
C ARG A 286 1.43 -48.39 19.74
N ILE A 287 2.55 -47.98 19.15
CA ILE A 287 3.84 -47.81 19.84
C ILE A 287 3.70 -46.74 20.94
N LYS A 288 3.12 -45.61 20.64
CA LYS A 288 2.90 -44.55 21.57
C LYS A 288 2.07 -45.01 22.78
N THR A 289 1.00 -45.74 22.54
CA THR A 289 0.13 -46.27 23.60
C THR A 289 0.91 -47.22 24.53
N VAL A 290 1.65 -48.15 23.99
CA VAL A 290 2.45 -49.11 24.77
C VAL A 290 3.54 -48.38 25.58
N MET A 291 4.27 -47.49 24.95
CA MET A 291 5.34 -46.73 25.63
C MET A 291 4.80 -45.88 26.78
N VAL A 292 3.66 -45.18 26.57
CA VAL A 292 2.99 -44.41 27.63
C VAL A 292 2.53 -45.32 28.76
N GLN A 293 1.88 -46.44 28.44
CA GLN A 293 1.39 -47.38 29.45
C GLN A 293 2.52 -48.00 30.31
N TRP A 294 3.69 -48.21 29.73
CA TRP A 294 4.83 -48.81 30.43
C TRP A 294 5.81 -47.77 30.98
N GLY A 295 5.53 -46.46 30.81
CA GLY A 295 6.41 -45.41 31.26
C GLY A 295 7.75 -45.31 30.54
N ILE A 296 7.83 -45.84 29.31
CA ILE A 296 9.03 -45.82 28.49
C ILE A 296 9.12 -44.54 27.73
N VAL A 297 10.17 -43.74 27.99
CA VAL A 297 10.38 -42.44 27.30
C VAL A 297 11.18 -42.59 26.03
N LYS A 298 12.07 -43.60 25.95
CA LYS A 298 12.91 -43.89 24.78
C LYS A 298 13.22 -45.38 24.69
N ASP A 299 13.10 -45.94 23.49
CA ASP A 299 13.55 -47.30 23.15
C ASP A 299 14.07 -47.28 21.71
N GLY A 300 15.36 -47.59 21.56
CA GLY A 300 16.04 -47.55 20.25
C GLY A 300 15.90 -46.18 19.55
N PRO A 301 15.45 -46.17 18.29
CA PRO A 301 15.25 -44.96 17.51
C PRO A 301 14.00 -44.15 17.91
N VAL A 302 13.15 -44.73 18.78
CA VAL A 302 11.84 -44.12 19.11
C VAL A 302 11.89 -43.42 20.45
N SER A 303 11.31 -42.26 20.53
CA SER A 303 11.15 -41.50 21.78
C SER A 303 9.80 -40.78 21.88
N ILE A 304 9.30 -40.59 23.12
CA ILE A 304 8.09 -39.83 23.39
C ILE A 304 8.50 -38.49 23.98
N ARG A 305 7.95 -37.42 23.41
CA ARG A 305 7.99 -36.09 23.97
C ARG A 305 6.61 -35.73 24.48
N GLN A 306 6.53 -35.40 25.75
CA GLN A 306 5.30 -34.88 26.37
C GLN A 306 5.31 -33.37 26.35
N SER A 307 4.22 -32.76 25.88
CA SER A 307 4.04 -31.31 25.87
C SER A 307 2.62 -30.95 26.31
N GLU A 308 2.47 -29.83 26.95
CA GLU A 308 1.14 -29.26 27.23
C GLU A 308 0.73 -28.33 26.09
N ARG A 309 -0.46 -28.55 25.56
CA ARG A 309 -1.09 -27.66 24.60
C ARG A 309 -2.22 -26.89 25.29
N LYS A 310 -2.17 -25.59 25.21
CA LYS A 310 -3.28 -24.74 25.68
C LYS A 310 -4.14 -24.36 24.49
N SER A 311 -5.43 -24.60 24.58
CA SER A 311 -6.41 -24.16 23.58
C SER A 311 -7.47 -23.28 24.26
N PHE A 312 -7.96 -22.27 23.51
CA PHE A 312 -9.01 -21.40 23.97
C PHE A 312 -10.38 -22.06 23.68
N ASP A 313 -11.20 -22.14 24.71
CA ASP A 313 -12.56 -22.71 24.57
C ASP A 313 -13.56 -21.60 24.30
N PHE A 314 -13.85 -21.37 23.02
CA PHE A 314 -14.79 -20.33 22.57
C PHE A 314 -16.22 -20.58 23.07
N ALA A 315 -16.61 -21.83 23.32
CA ALA A 315 -17.97 -22.15 23.79
C ALA A 315 -18.21 -21.72 25.26
N LYS A 316 -17.14 -21.57 26.04
CA LYS A 316 -17.20 -21.08 27.42
C LYS A 316 -17.03 -19.58 27.56
N ALA A 317 -16.63 -18.88 26.48
CA ALA A 317 -16.28 -17.46 26.51
C ALA A 317 -17.48 -16.51 26.39
N ASP A 318 -18.69 -17.02 26.29
CA ASP A 318 -19.92 -16.25 25.97
C ASP A 318 -20.60 -15.65 27.22
N VAL A 319 -19.86 -15.34 28.29
CA VAL A 319 -20.41 -14.82 29.54
C VAL A 319 -19.72 -13.51 29.94
N GLU A 320 -20.52 -12.53 30.40
CA GLU A 320 -20.07 -11.25 30.96
C GLU A 320 -19.00 -11.43 32.07
N GLY A 321 -17.83 -10.85 31.88
CA GLY A 321 -16.72 -10.87 32.84
C GLY A 321 -15.54 -11.71 32.36
N PHE A 322 -14.83 -11.24 31.34
CA PHE A 322 -13.73 -11.93 30.67
C PHE A 322 -12.49 -12.08 31.57
N ASP A 323 -12.32 -13.26 32.21
CA ASP A 323 -11.04 -13.67 32.77
C ASP A 323 -10.42 -14.76 31.88
N TYR A 324 -9.37 -14.40 31.16
CA TYR A 324 -8.70 -15.24 30.16
C TYR A 324 -8.22 -16.59 30.72
N ALA A 325 -7.87 -16.65 32.01
CA ALA A 325 -7.35 -17.86 32.65
C ALA A 325 -8.40 -18.97 32.76
N ASN A 326 -9.68 -18.63 32.87
CA ASN A 326 -10.79 -19.57 33.07
C ASN A 326 -11.26 -20.26 31.80
N TYR A 327 -10.79 -19.79 30.62
CA TYR A 327 -11.22 -20.32 29.30
C TYR A 327 -10.11 -21.12 28.59
N LEU A 328 -8.98 -21.33 29.23
CA LEU A 328 -7.89 -22.13 28.70
C LEU A 328 -8.03 -23.58 29.12
N THR A 329 -8.26 -24.48 28.15
CA THR A 329 -8.13 -25.92 28.35
C THR A 329 -6.68 -26.36 28.14
N LYS A 330 -6.14 -27.11 29.12
CA LYS A 330 -4.81 -27.72 28.98
C LYS A 330 -4.98 -29.16 28.54
N THR A 331 -4.34 -29.52 27.45
CA THR A 331 -4.31 -30.88 26.94
C THR A 331 -2.86 -31.36 26.90
N THR A 332 -2.61 -32.51 27.51
CA THR A 332 -1.31 -33.17 27.40
C THR A 332 -1.20 -33.90 26.07
N VAL A 333 -0.22 -33.53 25.25
CA VAL A 333 0.01 -34.15 23.95
C VAL A 333 1.31 -34.96 24.03
N ASN A 334 1.18 -36.24 23.75
CA ASN A 334 2.32 -37.20 23.61
C ASN A 334 2.68 -37.29 22.14
N THR A 335 3.86 -36.84 21.76
CA THR A 335 4.37 -36.93 20.39
C THR A 335 5.42 -38.03 20.29
N LEU A 336 5.22 -38.97 19.39
CA LEU A 336 6.20 -39.97 19.07
C LEU A 336 7.19 -39.41 18.04
N ASN A 337 8.48 -39.51 18.37
CA ASN A 337 9.55 -39.10 17.47
C ASN A 337 10.35 -40.35 17.05
N TYR A 338 10.63 -40.48 15.76
CA TYR A 338 11.52 -41.47 15.19
C TYR A 338 12.77 -40.78 14.67
N LYS A 339 13.94 -41.32 15.02
CA LYS A 339 15.22 -40.80 14.52
C LYS A 339 16.04 -41.97 13.99
N GLU A 340 16.22 -41.99 12.67
CA GLU A 340 17.12 -42.99 12.07
C GLU A 340 18.53 -42.85 12.62
N ASP A 341 19.10 -43.95 13.09
CA ASP A 341 20.52 -44.02 13.38
C ASP A 341 21.28 -43.86 12.06
N LYS A 342 21.95 -42.73 11.87
CA LYS A 342 22.91 -42.59 10.77
C LYS A 342 23.98 -43.67 10.95
N LYS A 343 23.88 -44.78 10.22
CA LYS A 343 25.01 -45.67 10.05
C LYS A 343 26.09 -44.85 9.38
N CYS A 344 27.15 -44.55 10.14
CA CYS A 344 28.40 -44.07 9.56
C CYS A 344 28.90 -45.18 8.62
N ASN A 345 28.84 -44.89 7.32
CA ASN A 345 29.60 -45.62 6.31
C ASN A 345 31.00 -45.00 6.22
#